data_341b54ba7cb90d831f62df330c0b98db
#
_entry.id   341b54ba7cb90d831f62df330c0b98db
#
_cell.length_a   1.000
_cell.length_b   1.000
_cell.length_c   1.000
_cell.angle_alpha   90.00
_cell.angle_beta   90.00
_cell.angle_gamma   90.00
#
_symmetry.space_group_name_H-M   'P 1'
#
loop_
_entity.id
_entity.type
_entity.pdbx_description
1 polymer ?
#
loop_
_entity_poly.entity_id
_entity_poly.type
_entity_poly.pdbx_seq_one_letter_code
_entity_poly.pdbx_strand_id
1 'polypeptide(L)'
;CNQAGHCLHQADWLLGRLCGQFGFSDENNALKLGYDVIQRCWPDWLHTLDIPLHLLPEVVPAGQPVGALAEPWRDRWGLSRDTQVLAGTTDSTASFIATGARPGEAVTSLGSTLVLKVMAEQPVFAPQDGVYSHRLGDRWLVGGASNSGGAVLRQYFTDDDIERHTAQMDIATPTGLDYYPLPATGERFPVNDPGLAPRLQPRPDDDARFFQGILEGIAAIEHEGYRKLAALGAPWPTRIITTGGGASNESWRTMRARLNDIPVTAAAHQDAAYGTALLARKGST
;
A
#
# COMPACT_ATOMS: atom_id res chain seq x y z
N CYS A 1 -32.30 7.44 -3.13
CA CYS A 1 -31.50 7.85 -1.94
C CYS A 1 -32.33 8.36 -0.76
N ASN A 2 -33.62 8.63 -0.92
CA ASN A 2 -34.46 9.29 0.12
C ASN A 2 -34.66 8.50 1.44
N GLN A 3 -34.13 7.30 1.58
CA GLN A 3 -34.20 6.47 2.79
C GLN A 3 -32.82 6.11 3.35
N ALA A 4 -31.73 6.53 2.70
CA ALA A 4 -30.39 6.27 3.20
C ALA A 4 -30.07 7.26 4.35
N GLY A 5 -29.52 6.73 5.44
CA GLY A 5 -29.06 7.56 6.56
C GLY A 5 -27.59 7.95 6.46
N HIS A 6 -26.79 7.14 5.78
CA HIS A 6 -25.33 7.34 5.67
C HIS A 6 -24.78 6.76 4.36
N CYS A 7 -23.70 7.35 3.87
CA CYS A 7 -22.84 6.83 2.81
C CYS A 7 -21.50 6.43 3.45
N LEU A 8 -21.26 5.14 3.59
CA LEU A 8 -20.14 4.61 4.38
C LEU A 8 -19.35 3.57 3.59
N HIS A 9 -18.06 3.48 3.86
CA HIS A 9 -17.26 2.31 3.49
C HIS A 9 -17.64 1.09 4.33
N GLN A 10 -17.27 -0.10 3.87
CA GLN A 10 -17.49 -1.34 4.61
C GLN A 10 -16.87 -1.28 6.01
N ALA A 11 -15.64 -0.73 6.14
CA ALA A 11 -14.97 -0.57 7.43
C ALA A 11 -15.78 0.32 8.38
N ASP A 12 -16.31 1.43 7.90
CA ASP A 12 -17.13 2.38 8.67
C ASP A 12 -18.45 1.74 9.14
N TRP A 13 -19.06 0.93 8.26
CA TRP A 13 -20.27 0.19 8.62
C TRP A 13 -19.99 -0.83 9.73
N LEU A 14 -18.87 -1.58 9.64
CA LEU A 14 -18.46 -2.51 10.70
C LEU A 14 -18.19 -1.77 12.02
N LEU A 15 -17.50 -0.62 11.95
CA LEU A 15 -17.26 0.24 13.09
C LEU A 15 -18.59 0.64 13.77
N GLY A 16 -19.56 1.13 12.98
CA GLY A 16 -20.88 1.48 13.47
C GLY A 16 -21.64 0.30 14.11
N ARG A 17 -21.49 -0.91 13.57
CA ARG A 17 -22.04 -2.14 14.16
C ARG A 17 -21.41 -2.48 15.52
N LEU A 18 -20.14 -2.16 15.70
CA LEU A 18 -19.42 -2.43 16.94
C LEU A 18 -19.78 -1.44 18.05
N CYS A 19 -19.89 -0.14 17.74
CA CYS A 19 -20.21 0.88 18.76
C CYS A 19 -21.70 1.24 18.84
N GLY A 20 -22.54 0.78 17.91
CA GLY A 20 -23.96 1.12 17.85
C GLY A 20 -24.24 2.53 17.31
N GLN A 21 -23.24 3.22 16.79
CA GLN A 21 -23.32 4.57 16.22
C GLN A 21 -22.72 4.58 14.83
N PHE A 22 -23.50 4.98 13.83
CA PHE A 22 -23.08 5.10 12.45
C PHE A 22 -22.73 6.56 12.12
N GLY A 23 -21.99 6.77 11.03
CA GLY A 23 -21.68 8.10 10.51
C GLY A 23 -20.26 8.56 10.80
N PHE A 24 -19.35 7.68 11.19
CA PHE A 24 -17.92 7.96 11.31
C PHE A 24 -17.11 7.25 10.22
N SER A 25 -16.02 7.87 9.78
CA SER A 25 -15.00 7.29 8.91
C SER A 25 -13.61 7.78 9.32
N ASP A 26 -12.57 7.07 8.89
CA ASP A 26 -11.19 7.55 9.03
C ASP A 26 -10.72 8.34 7.79
N GLU A 27 -9.67 9.14 7.96
CA GLU A 27 -9.10 10.00 6.91
C GLU A 27 -8.72 9.23 5.63
N ASN A 28 -8.27 7.98 5.74
CA ASN A 28 -7.76 7.18 4.62
C ASN A 28 -8.89 6.48 3.84
N ASN A 29 -9.96 6.06 4.49
CA ASN A 29 -11.16 5.59 3.81
C ASN A 29 -11.94 6.75 3.21
N ALA A 30 -12.13 7.84 3.95
CA ALA A 30 -12.83 9.05 3.49
C ALA A 30 -12.17 9.69 2.25
N LEU A 31 -10.82 9.63 2.13
CA LEU A 31 -10.09 10.07 0.93
C LEU A 31 -10.69 9.47 -0.36
N LYS A 32 -11.11 8.21 -0.32
CA LYS A 32 -11.73 7.52 -1.48
C LYS A 32 -13.13 8.02 -1.83
N LEU A 33 -13.77 8.74 -0.91
CA LEU A 33 -15.05 9.44 -1.12
C LEU A 33 -14.88 10.90 -1.53
N GLY A 34 -13.64 11.38 -1.66
CA GLY A 34 -13.33 12.75 -2.05
C GLY A 34 -13.06 13.69 -0.87
N TYR A 35 -12.86 13.19 0.35
CA TYR A 35 -12.47 14.01 1.50
C TYR A 35 -11.08 14.63 1.29
N ASP A 36 -10.97 15.93 1.53
CA ASP A 36 -9.67 16.62 1.51
C ASP A 36 -8.92 16.35 2.81
N VAL A 37 -7.95 15.44 2.75
CA VAL A 37 -7.13 15.06 3.90
C VAL A 37 -6.10 16.13 4.29
N ILE A 38 -5.86 17.15 3.46
CA ILE A 38 -4.99 18.28 3.76
C ILE A 38 -5.77 19.33 4.56
N GLN A 39 -6.90 19.79 4.00
CA GLN A 39 -7.77 20.78 4.63
C GLN A 39 -8.66 20.18 5.72
N ARG A 40 -8.74 18.85 5.80
CA ARG A 40 -9.60 18.10 6.72
C ARG A 40 -11.07 18.52 6.65
N CYS A 41 -11.59 18.60 5.44
CA CYS A 41 -12.99 18.92 5.18
C CYS A 41 -13.52 18.21 3.93
N TRP A 42 -14.84 18.14 3.82
CA TRP A 42 -15.49 17.80 2.57
C TRP A 42 -15.42 19.01 1.64
N PRO A 43 -14.82 18.88 0.44
CA PRO A 43 -14.59 20.03 -0.43
C PRO A 43 -15.88 20.53 -1.08
N ASP A 44 -15.92 21.84 -1.37
CA ASP A 44 -17.10 22.53 -1.90
C ASP A 44 -17.58 21.98 -3.24
N TRP A 45 -16.69 21.41 -4.07
CA TRP A 45 -17.09 20.83 -5.35
C TRP A 45 -18.08 19.66 -5.19
N LEU A 46 -18.15 19.00 -4.03
CA LEU A 46 -19.16 17.98 -3.76
C LEU A 46 -20.59 18.53 -3.84
N HIS A 47 -20.81 19.83 -3.56
CA HIS A 47 -22.10 20.48 -3.72
C HIS A 47 -22.56 20.54 -5.18
N THR A 48 -21.64 20.40 -6.14
CA THR A 48 -21.97 20.36 -7.58
C THR A 48 -22.47 18.99 -8.04
N LEU A 49 -22.31 17.97 -7.19
CA LEU A 49 -22.80 16.62 -7.42
C LEU A 49 -24.19 16.47 -6.77
N ASP A 50 -25.06 15.68 -7.36
CA ASP A 50 -26.37 15.34 -6.79
C ASP A 50 -26.21 14.32 -5.64
N ILE A 51 -25.38 14.66 -4.66
CA ILE A 51 -25.09 13.83 -3.47
C ILE A 51 -25.53 14.62 -2.24
N PRO A 52 -26.45 14.07 -1.43
CA PRO A 52 -26.84 14.71 -0.17
C PRO A 52 -25.67 14.66 0.83
N LEU A 53 -25.02 15.79 1.08
CA LEU A 53 -23.83 15.87 1.92
C LEU A 53 -24.05 15.42 3.37
N HIS A 54 -25.29 15.51 3.87
CA HIS A 54 -25.63 15.01 5.20
C HIS A 54 -25.52 13.49 5.34
N LEU A 55 -25.35 12.75 4.21
CA LEU A 55 -25.06 11.31 4.24
C LEU A 55 -23.59 10.99 4.41
N LEU A 56 -22.69 11.96 4.20
CA LEU A 56 -21.25 11.77 4.33
C LEU A 56 -20.88 11.67 5.82
N PRO A 57 -19.90 10.79 6.17
CA PRO A 57 -19.51 10.60 7.56
C PRO A 57 -18.74 11.80 8.12
N GLU A 58 -18.79 11.94 9.44
CA GLU A 58 -17.79 12.69 10.19
C GLU A 58 -16.46 11.96 10.07
N VAL A 59 -15.40 12.70 9.69
CA VAL A 59 -14.08 12.11 9.46
C VAL A 59 -13.17 12.40 10.64
N VAL A 60 -12.61 11.34 11.20
CA VAL A 60 -11.71 11.40 12.36
C VAL A 60 -10.33 10.81 12.00
N PRO A 61 -9.27 11.18 12.72
CA PRO A 61 -7.96 10.54 12.55
C PRO A 61 -8.01 9.03 12.80
N ALA A 62 -7.24 8.28 12.02
CA ALA A 62 -7.06 6.85 12.24
C ALA A 62 -6.53 6.57 13.67
N GLY A 63 -7.16 5.65 14.39
CA GLY A 63 -6.84 5.32 15.78
C GLY A 63 -7.58 6.16 16.82
N GLN A 64 -8.36 7.16 16.44
CA GLN A 64 -9.16 7.95 17.38
C GLN A 64 -10.37 7.15 17.90
N PRO A 65 -10.69 7.22 19.21
CA PRO A 65 -11.91 6.64 19.75
C PRO A 65 -13.17 7.27 19.13
N VAL A 66 -14.12 6.43 18.71
CA VAL A 66 -15.41 6.86 18.14
C VAL A 66 -16.60 6.47 19.03
N GLY A 67 -16.40 5.62 20.01
CA GLY A 67 -17.45 5.22 20.95
C GLY A 67 -17.06 4.00 21.78
N ALA A 68 -17.86 3.71 22.79
CA ALA A 68 -17.71 2.48 23.56
C ALA A 68 -18.20 1.25 22.74
N LEU A 69 -17.61 0.10 22.98
CA LEU A 69 -18.09 -1.15 22.41
C LEU A 69 -19.52 -1.43 22.89
N ALA A 70 -20.45 -1.69 21.98
CA ALA A 70 -21.84 -1.92 22.30
C ALA A 70 -22.04 -3.18 23.17
N GLU A 71 -23.02 -3.13 24.08
CA GLU A 71 -23.28 -4.15 25.08
C GLU A 71 -23.37 -5.58 24.52
N PRO A 72 -24.07 -5.87 23.41
CA PRO A 72 -24.17 -7.24 22.89
C PRO A 72 -22.81 -7.86 22.53
N TRP A 73 -21.86 -7.05 22.10
CA TRP A 73 -20.51 -7.49 21.76
C TRP A 73 -19.64 -7.64 23.01
N ARG A 74 -19.77 -6.72 23.98
CA ARG A 74 -19.07 -6.83 25.26
C ARG A 74 -19.43 -8.11 25.96
N ASP A 75 -20.74 -8.39 26.09
CA ASP A 75 -21.26 -9.57 26.77
C ASP A 75 -20.83 -10.86 26.06
N ARG A 76 -20.91 -10.86 24.72
CA ARG A 76 -20.51 -12.01 23.89
C ARG A 76 -19.02 -12.36 24.05
N TRP A 77 -18.17 -11.36 24.18
CA TRP A 77 -16.71 -11.53 24.22
C TRP A 77 -16.10 -11.39 25.62
N GLY A 78 -16.91 -11.14 26.64
CA GLY A 78 -16.43 -10.96 28.02
C GLY A 78 -15.51 -9.76 28.21
N LEU A 79 -15.77 -8.65 27.45
CA LEU A 79 -14.93 -7.47 27.46
C LEU A 79 -15.40 -6.42 28.48
N SER A 80 -14.47 -5.56 28.95
CA SER A 80 -14.76 -4.47 29.87
C SER A 80 -15.76 -3.47 29.29
N ARG A 81 -16.50 -2.79 30.19
CA ARG A 81 -17.36 -1.65 29.83
C ARG A 81 -16.57 -0.45 29.28
N ASP A 82 -15.30 -0.37 29.63
CA ASP A 82 -14.42 0.71 29.16
C ASP A 82 -13.78 0.42 27.79
N THR A 83 -14.11 -0.74 27.18
CA THR A 83 -13.61 -1.09 25.85
C THR A 83 -14.09 -0.08 24.81
N GLN A 84 -13.15 0.58 24.15
CA GLN A 84 -13.40 1.58 23.12
C GLN A 84 -13.34 0.95 21.71
N VAL A 85 -14.15 1.48 20.80
CA VAL A 85 -14.06 1.27 19.37
C VAL A 85 -13.31 2.44 18.76
N LEU A 86 -12.25 2.17 18.01
CA LEU A 86 -11.39 3.19 17.42
C LEU A 86 -11.57 3.22 15.90
N ALA A 87 -11.48 4.40 15.30
CA ALA A 87 -11.44 4.54 13.86
C ALA A 87 -10.28 3.74 13.28
N GLY A 88 -10.54 2.97 12.23
CA GLY A 88 -9.56 2.14 11.57
C GLY A 88 -8.70 2.89 10.57
N THR A 89 -8.28 2.18 9.55
CA THR A 89 -7.63 2.72 8.36
C THR A 89 -7.79 1.71 7.21
N THR A 90 -7.25 2.03 6.02
CA THR A 90 -7.25 1.06 4.91
C THR A 90 -6.31 -0.12 5.21
N ASP A 91 -6.59 -1.28 4.64
CA ASP A 91 -5.79 -2.51 4.75
C ASP A 91 -4.31 -2.26 4.40
N SER A 92 -4.06 -1.53 3.32
CA SER A 92 -2.71 -1.25 2.86
C SER A 92 -1.95 -0.26 3.75
N THR A 93 -2.65 0.65 4.47
CA THR A 93 -2.05 1.50 5.49
C THR A 93 -1.78 0.70 6.76
N ALA A 94 -2.71 -0.17 7.16
CA ALA A 94 -2.53 -1.07 8.30
C ALA A 94 -1.35 -2.02 8.07
N SER A 95 -1.20 -2.62 6.87
CA SER A 95 -0.04 -3.44 6.53
C SER A 95 1.28 -2.64 6.57
N PHE A 96 1.26 -1.36 6.18
CA PHE A 96 2.42 -0.49 6.37
C PHE A 96 2.78 -0.32 7.85
N ILE A 97 1.79 -0.04 8.70
CA ILE A 97 1.97 0.09 10.16
C ILE A 97 2.57 -1.19 10.75
N ALA A 98 2.12 -2.36 10.28
CA ALA A 98 2.60 -3.67 10.74
C ALA A 98 4.10 -3.85 10.57
N THR A 99 4.70 -3.24 9.54
CA THR A 99 6.15 -3.35 9.27
C THR A 99 7.02 -2.63 10.31
N GLY A 100 6.45 -1.69 11.08
CA GLY A 100 7.20 -0.84 11.99
C GLY A 100 8.13 0.17 11.30
N ALA A 101 7.89 0.47 10.03
CA ALA A 101 8.66 1.47 9.27
C ALA A 101 8.65 2.83 9.97
N ARG A 102 9.79 3.53 9.92
CA ARG A 102 10.06 4.82 10.55
C ARG A 102 10.06 5.95 9.53
N PRO A 103 10.01 7.23 9.96
CA PRO A 103 10.18 8.36 9.05
C PRO A 103 11.43 8.22 8.18
N GLY A 104 11.28 8.46 6.87
CA GLY A 104 12.34 8.29 5.88
C GLY A 104 12.57 6.85 5.41
N GLU A 105 11.91 5.86 6.00
CA GLU A 105 11.93 4.47 5.49
C GLU A 105 10.77 4.22 4.52
N ALA A 106 10.97 3.26 3.63
CA ALA A 106 9.97 2.84 2.67
C ALA A 106 9.51 1.40 2.88
N VAL A 107 8.31 1.12 2.41
CA VAL A 107 7.78 -0.24 2.28
C VAL A 107 7.48 -0.52 0.82
N THR A 108 8.08 -1.58 0.29
CA THR A 108 7.73 -2.17 -0.99
C THR A 108 6.88 -3.42 -0.77
N SER A 109 5.65 -3.42 -1.26
CA SER A 109 4.82 -4.63 -1.29
C SER A 109 4.98 -5.34 -2.63
N LEU A 110 5.58 -6.53 -2.59
CA LEU A 110 5.79 -7.42 -3.73
C LEU A 110 4.71 -8.51 -3.75
N GLY A 111 3.51 -8.12 -4.13
CA GLY A 111 2.38 -9.01 -4.36
C GLY A 111 2.21 -9.34 -5.85
N SER A 112 0.96 -9.52 -6.29
CA SER A 112 0.63 -9.61 -7.73
C SER A 112 1.03 -8.34 -8.47
N THR A 113 0.97 -7.19 -7.78
CA THR A 113 1.46 -5.88 -8.23
C THR A 113 2.54 -5.38 -7.29
N LEU A 114 3.29 -4.37 -7.74
CA LEU A 114 4.33 -3.69 -6.98
C LEU A 114 3.77 -2.38 -6.41
N VAL A 115 3.73 -2.24 -5.09
CA VAL A 115 3.28 -1.01 -4.43
C VAL A 115 4.41 -0.43 -3.60
N LEU A 116 4.69 0.85 -3.82
CA LEU A 116 5.73 1.60 -3.11
C LEU A 116 5.10 2.63 -2.18
N LYS A 117 5.60 2.72 -0.96
CA LYS A 117 5.23 3.76 0.01
C LYS A 117 6.45 4.25 0.76
N VAL A 118 6.62 5.55 0.85
CA VAL A 118 7.65 6.21 1.65
C VAL A 118 6.98 7.03 2.75
N MET A 119 7.47 6.92 3.99
CA MET A 119 6.99 7.78 5.07
C MET A 119 7.65 9.15 4.98
N ALA A 120 6.86 10.20 4.75
CA ALA A 120 7.27 11.57 4.52
C ALA A 120 6.67 12.54 5.53
N GLU A 121 7.27 13.72 5.66
CA GLU A 121 6.73 14.82 6.49
C GLU A 121 5.66 15.62 5.77
N GLN A 122 5.75 15.69 4.46
CA GLN A 122 4.81 16.42 3.60
C GLN A 122 4.13 15.47 2.63
N PRO A 123 2.87 15.73 2.26
CA PRO A 123 2.17 14.94 1.26
C PRO A 123 2.65 15.26 -0.15
N VAL A 124 2.53 14.29 -1.05
CA VAL A 124 2.67 14.48 -2.49
C VAL A 124 1.41 13.97 -3.16
N PHE A 125 0.76 14.84 -3.95
CA PHE A 125 -0.37 14.49 -4.79
C PHE A 125 -0.03 14.86 -6.24
N ALA A 126 0.15 13.85 -7.07
CA ALA A 126 0.42 13.97 -8.50
C ALA A 126 -0.39 12.89 -9.24
N PRO A 127 -1.73 13.06 -9.34
CA PRO A 127 -2.61 12.04 -9.91
C PRO A 127 -2.27 11.72 -11.37
N GLN A 128 -1.76 12.68 -12.12
CA GLN A 128 -1.27 12.48 -13.50
C GLN A 128 -0.08 11.52 -13.56
N ASP A 129 0.65 11.35 -12.46
CA ASP A 129 1.78 10.44 -12.33
C ASP A 129 1.42 9.16 -11.53
N GLY A 130 0.15 8.98 -11.15
CA GLY A 130 -0.30 7.86 -10.32
C GLY A 130 0.17 7.92 -8.86
N VAL A 131 0.55 9.13 -8.36
CA VAL A 131 1.08 9.35 -7.02
C VAL A 131 0.06 10.03 -6.13
N TYR A 132 -0.13 9.48 -4.94
CA TYR A 132 -1.00 10.04 -3.91
C TYR A 132 -0.47 9.72 -2.52
N SER A 133 -1.00 10.40 -1.51
CA SER A 133 -0.58 10.27 -0.12
C SER A 133 -1.72 9.86 0.77
N HIS A 134 -1.45 8.90 1.67
CA HIS A 134 -2.33 8.59 2.80
C HIS A 134 -1.80 9.25 4.06
N ARG A 135 -2.70 9.66 4.94
CA ARG A 135 -2.33 10.26 6.21
C ARG A 135 -2.06 9.18 7.26
N LEU A 136 -1.03 9.41 8.08
CA LEU A 136 -0.69 8.56 9.22
C LEU A 136 -0.27 9.43 10.41
N GLY A 137 -1.26 9.89 11.18
CA GLY A 137 -1.06 10.88 12.23
C GLY A 137 -0.59 12.22 11.66
N ASP A 138 0.59 12.68 12.07
CA ASP A 138 1.25 13.89 11.56
C ASP A 138 2.17 13.64 10.34
N ARG A 139 2.22 12.40 9.86
CA ARG A 139 3.05 11.96 8.73
C ARG A 139 2.19 11.55 7.54
N TRP A 140 2.88 11.30 6.42
CA TRP A 140 2.27 10.91 5.16
C TRP A 140 2.93 9.67 4.57
N LEU A 141 2.13 8.81 3.99
CA LEU A 141 2.59 7.68 3.19
C LEU A 141 2.44 8.05 1.72
N VAL A 142 3.52 8.58 1.15
CA VAL A 142 3.59 8.93 -0.27
C VAL A 142 3.87 7.67 -1.07
N GLY A 143 3.08 7.41 -2.10
CA GLY A 143 3.27 6.19 -2.87
C GLY A 143 2.59 6.14 -4.22
N GLY A 144 2.92 5.09 -4.93
CA GLY A 144 2.33 4.70 -6.20
C GLY A 144 2.30 3.18 -6.34
N ALA A 145 1.56 2.71 -7.32
CA ALA A 145 1.39 1.28 -7.56
C ALA A 145 1.58 0.96 -9.04
N SER A 146 2.58 0.14 -9.36
CA SER A 146 2.81 -0.41 -10.70
C SER A 146 1.95 -1.64 -10.95
N ASN A 147 1.59 -1.86 -12.20
CA ASN A 147 0.94 -3.09 -12.64
C ASN A 147 1.92 -4.27 -12.73
N SER A 148 3.24 -4.00 -12.74
CA SER A 148 4.29 -5.02 -12.64
C SER A 148 4.26 -5.72 -11.27
N GLY A 149 4.85 -6.91 -11.19
CA GLY A 149 4.96 -7.66 -9.94
C GLY A 149 4.88 -9.17 -10.13
N GLY A 150 4.54 -9.89 -9.08
CA GLY A 150 4.51 -11.36 -9.08
C GLY A 150 3.53 -11.98 -10.07
N ALA A 151 2.51 -11.25 -10.52
CA ALA A 151 1.58 -11.73 -11.55
C ALA A 151 2.30 -12.03 -12.87
N VAL A 152 3.36 -11.31 -13.20
CA VAL A 152 4.16 -11.58 -14.42
C VAL A 152 4.90 -12.91 -14.30
N LEU A 153 5.51 -13.19 -13.14
CA LEU A 153 6.23 -14.45 -12.93
C LEU A 153 5.30 -15.66 -13.12
N ARG A 154 4.07 -15.58 -12.60
CA ARG A 154 3.07 -16.65 -12.68
C ARG A 154 2.51 -16.91 -14.05
N GLN A 155 2.78 -16.04 -15.04
CA GLN A 155 2.47 -16.30 -16.45
C GLN A 155 3.45 -17.30 -17.08
N TYR A 156 4.64 -17.45 -16.53
CA TYR A 156 5.73 -18.24 -17.09
C TYR A 156 6.19 -19.39 -16.20
N PHE A 157 5.97 -19.29 -14.88
CA PHE A 157 6.57 -20.18 -13.88
C PHE A 157 5.53 -20.62 -12.85
N THR A 158 5.59 -21.89 -12.46
CA THR A 158 4.90 -22.42 -11.29
C THR A 158 5.61 -21.97 -10.00
N ASP A 159 5.00 -22.19 -8.84
CA ASP A 159 5.64 -21.88 -7.56
C ASP A 159 6.92 -22.71 -7.35
N ASP A 160 6.95 -23.99 -7.80
CA ASP A 160 8.15 -24.87 -7.77
C ASP A 160 9.25 -24.34 -8.71
N ASP A 161 8.89 -23.83 -9.89
CA ASP A 161 9.84 -23.21 -10.82
C ASP A 161 10.45 -21.95 -10.21
N ILE A 162 9.64 -21.13 -9.56
CA ILE A 162 10.09 -19.89 -8.88
C ILE A 162 11.11 -20.24 -7.79
N GLU A 163 10.85 -21.25 -6.96
CA GLU A 163 11.78 -21.70 -5.94
C GLU A 163 13.09 -22.22 -6.55
N ARG A 164 12.99 -23.10 -7.55
CA ARG A 164 14.15 -23.68 -8.24
C ARG A 164 15.01 -22.61 -8.91
N HIS A 165 14.41 -21.68 -9.67
CA HIS A 165 15.15 -20.63 -10.37
C HIS A 165 15.72 -19.58 -9.39
N THR A 166 15.03 -19.30 -8.27
CA THR A 166 15.58 -18.46 -7.21
C THR A 166 16.92 -19.02 -6.69
N ALA A 167 17.02 -20.33 -6.49
CA ALA A 167 18.25 -20.97 -6.05
C ALA A 167 19.37 -20.95 -7.11
N GLN A 168 19.02 -20.77 -8.38
CA GLN A 168 19.96 -20.75 -9.52
C GLN A 168 20.41 -19.34 -9.91
N MET A 169 19.85 -18.28 -9.30
CA MET A 169 20.17 -16.90 -9.66
C MET A 169 21.64 -16.58 -9.46
N ASP A 170 22.27 -16.02 -10.47
CA ASP A 170 23.58 -15.36 -10.34
C ASP A 170 23.39 -13.86 -10.07
N ILE A 171 23.26 -13.52 -8.79
CA ILE A 171 23.08 -12.14 -8.36
C ILE A 171 24.34 -11.27 -8.52
N ALA A 172 25.50 -11.89 -8.82
CA ALA A 172 26.75 -11.16 -9.03
C ALA A 172 26.82 -10.57 -10.46
N THR A 173 26.22 -11.27 -11.44
CA THR A 173 26.26 -10.93 -12.84
C THR A 173 24.87 -10.55 -13.36
N PRO A 174 24.62 -9.26 -13.67
CA PRO A 174 23.37 -8.87 -14.30
C PRO A 174 23.16 -9.58 -15.64
N THR A 175 21.90 -9.93 -15.96
CA THR A 175 21.57 -10.61 -17.23
C THR A 175 21.79 -9.75 -18.46
N GLY A 176 21.78 -8.41 -18.31
CA GLY A 176 21.84 -7.45 -19.41
C GLY A 176 20.53 -7.40 -20.22
N LEU A 177 19.44 -8.00 -19.72
CA LEU A 177 18.13 -7.97 -20.37
C LEU A 177 17.39 -6.70 -19.94
N ASP A 178 17.06 -5.85 -20.93
CA ASP A 178 16.31 -4.61 -20.67
C ASP A 178 14.80 -4.91 -20.69
N TYR A 179 14.30 -5.49 -19.59
CA TYR A 179 12.89 -5.85 -19.47
C TYR A 179 12.07 -4.80 -18.75
N TYR A 180 10.83 -4.64 -19.21
CA TYR A 180 9.75 -3.96 -18.49
C TYR A 180 8.60 -4.96 -18.31
N PRO A 181 8.63 -5.77 -17.25
CA PRO A 181 7.72 -6.88 -17.07
C PRO A 181 6.34 -6.40 -16.60
N LEU A 182 5.35 -6.46 -17.50
CA LEU A 182 3.94 -6.20 -17.21
C LEU A 182 3.11 -7.44 -17.50
N PRO A 183 2.03 -7.70 -16.74
CA PRO A 183 1.13 -8.84 -17.02
C PRO A 183 0.26 -8.62 -18.26
N ALA A 184 0.03 -7.37 -18.64
CA ALA A 184 -0.73 -6.92 -19.82
C ALA A 184 -0.30 -5.49 -20.19
N THR A 185 -0.77 -5.00 -21.35
CA THR A 185 -0.58 -3.60 -21.76
C THR A 185 -1.20 -2.64 -20.75
N GLY A 186 -0.47 -1.58 -20.43
CA GLY A 186 -0.86 -0.51 -19.55
C GLY A 186 -0.07 -0.49 -18.22
N GLU A 187 0.45 0.68 -17.90
CA GLU A 187 1.13 0.96 -16.63
C GLU A 187 0.55 2.24 -16.01
N ARG A 188 0.51 2.29 -14.70
CA ARG A 188 -0.02 3.44 -13.94
C ARG A 188 1.04 4.17 -13.11
N PHE A 189 2.18 3.50 -12.82
CA PHE A 189 3.30 4.03 -12.05
C PHE A 189 4.53 3.11 -12.21
N PRO A 190 5.77 3.64 -12.35
CA PRO A 190 6.19 5.06 -12.35
C PRO A 190 5.91 5.80 -13.65
N VAL A 191 5.50 5.11 -14.68
CA VAL A 191 5.09 5.68 -15.97
C VAL A 191 3.58 5.51 -16.10
N ASN A 192 2.84 6.61 -16.14
CA ASN A 192 1.39 6.57 -16.34
C ASN A 192 1.08 6.52 -17.83
N ASP A 193 1.12 5.33 -18.42
CA ASP A 193 0.87 5.08 -19.85
C ASP A 193 -0.05 3.85 -20.02
N PRO A 194 -1.33 4.06 -20.37
CA PRO A 194 -2.26 2.96 -20.62
C PRO A 194 -1.91 2.13 -21.87
N GLY A 195 -1.03 2.65 -22.73
CA GLY A 195 -0.57 1.97 -23.94
C GLY A 195 0.77 1.24 -23.80
N LEU A 196 1.44 1.33 -22.64
CA LEU A 196 2.76 0.71 -22.46
C LEU A 196 2.67 -0.82 -22.54
N ALA A 197 3.29 -1.38 -23.58
CA ALA A 197 3.33 -2.82 -23.78
C ALA A 197 4.40 -3.48 -22.89
N PRO A 198 4.19 -4.75 -22.46
CA PRO A 198 5.24 -5.54 -21.82
C PRO A 198 6.47 -5.64 -22.73
N ARG A 199 7.67 -5.50 -22.14
CA ARG A 199 8.93 -5.73 -22.85
C ARG A 199 9.69 -6.87 -22.18
N LEU A 200 9.64 -8.07 -22.80
CA LEU A 200 10.27 -9.31 -22.31
C LEU A 200 11.05 -10.01 -23.44
N GLN A 201 11.59 -9.22 -24.38
CA GLN A 201 12.41 -9.70 -25.50
C GLN A 201 13.79 -9.04 -25.45
N PRO A 202 14.84 -9.75 -25.88
CA PRO A 202 14.83 -11.15 -26.34
C PRO A 202 14.64 -12.13 -25.16
N ARG A 203 13.88 -13.22 -25.38
CA ARG A 203 13.78 -14.30 -24.41
C ARG A 203 14.98 -15.26 -24.61
N PRO A 204 15.83 -15.48 -23.59
CA PRO A 204 16.89 -16.48 -23.63
C PRO A 204 16.31 -17.90 -23.58
N ASP A 205 17.08 -18.89 -24.10
CA ASP A 205 16.72 -20.31 -24.03
C ASP A 205 16.80 -20.84 -22.58
N ASP A 206 17.66 -20.24 -21.75
CA ASP A 206 17.80 -20.54 -20.33
C ASP A 206 16.72 -19.87 -19.51
N ASP A 207 15.79 -20.66 -18.96
CA ASP A 207 14.69 -20.20 -18.15
C ASP A 207 15.16 -19.55 -16.81
N ALA A 208 16.29 -19.98 -16.24
CA ALA A 208 16.84 -19.34 -15.03
C ALA A 208 17.30 -17.92 -15.34
N ARG A 209 17.94 -17.71 -16.50
CA ARG A 209 18.33 -16.37 -16.96
C ARG A 209 17.10 -15.51 -17.30
N PHE A 210 16.07 -16.09 -17.91
CA PHE A 210 14.82 -15.38 -18.17
C PHE A 210 14.13 -14.95 -16.88
N PHE A 211 14.04 -15.85 -15.90
CA PHE A 211 13.51 -15.59 -14.56
C PHE A 211 14.27 -14.44 -13.88
N GLN A 212 15.60 -14.51 -13.85
CA GLN A 212 16.43 -13.45 -13.27
C GLN A 212 16.20 -12.11 -13.98
N GLY A 213 16.11 -12.08 -15.31
CA GLY A 213 15.83 -10.87 -16.07
C GLY A 213 14.49 -10.23 -15.74
N ILE A 214 13.45 -11.03 -15.49
CA ILE A 214 12.16 -10.51 -15.00
C ILE A 214 12.32 -9.86 -13.63
N LEU A 215 13.03 -10.49 -12.68
CA LEU A 215 13.27 -9.93 -11.36
C LEU A 215 14.11 -8.64 -11.40
N GLU A 216 15.11 -8.58 -12.29
CA GLU A 216 15.90 -7.36 -12.55
C GLU A 216 15.01 -6.24 -13.10
N GLY A 217 14.10 -6.56 -14.05
CA GLY A 217 13.15 -5.59 -14.59
C GLY A 217 12.18 -5.04 -13.53
N ILE A 218 11.63 -5.90 -12.66
CA ILE A 218 10.77 -5.45 -11.55
C ILE A 218 11.59 -4.58 -10.57
N ALA A 219 12.85 -4.94 -10.28
CA ALA A 219 13.73 -4.14 -9.43
C ALA A 219 14.03 -2.76 -10.06
N ALA A 220 14.21 -2.70 -11.38
CA ALA A 220 14.40 -1.45 -12.10
C ALA A 220 13.14 -0.55 -12.03
N ILE A 221 11.94 -1.13 -12.16
CA ILE A 221 10.67 -0.41 -11.99
C ILE A 221 10.53 0.13 -10.55
N GLU A 222 10.92 -0.66 -9.54
CA GLU A 222 10.96 -0.19 -8.14
C GLU A 222 11.90 1.00 -7.98
N HIS A 223 13.12 0.89 -8.48
CA HIS A 223 14.13 1.97 -8.42
C HIS A 223 13.61 3.26 -9.08
N GLU A 224 13.08 3.16 -10.30
CA GLU A 224 12.50 4.31 -11.01
C GLU A 224 11.27 4.86 -10.27
N GLY A 225 10.49 4.00 -9.62
CA GLY A 225 9.40 4.42 -8.77
C GLY A 225 9.85 5.29 -7.60
N TYR A 226 10.88 4.88 -6.87
CA TYR A 226 11.46 5.71 -5.80
C TYR A 226 12.10 6.99 -6.32
N ARG A 227 12.76 6.94 -7.48
CA ARG A 227 13.27 8.15 -8.14
C ARG A 227 12.15 9.13 -8.50
N LYS A 228 11.04 8.62 -9.03
CA LYS A 228 9.86 9.42 -9.35
C LYS A 228 9.25 10.07 -8.10
N LEU A 229 9.09 9.31 -7.01
CA LEU A 229 8.60 9.84 -5.73
C LEU A 229 9.53 10.94 -5.20
N ALA A 230 10.85 10.73 -5.25
CA ALA A 230 11.83 11.72 -4.81
C ALA A 230 11.81 12.98 -5.69
N ALA A 231 11.71 12.85 -7.00
CA ALA A 231 11.58 13.97 -7.92
C ALA A 231 10.33 14.81 -7.68
N LEU A 232 9.26 14.20 -7.14
CA LEU A 232 8.02 14.85 -6.77
C LEU A 232 8.01 15.42 -5.34
N GLY A 233 9.14 15.28 -4.59
CA GLY A 233 9.32 15.88 -3.27
C GLY A 233 9.22 14.93 -2.08
N ALA A 234 9.02 13.63 -2.28
CA ALA A 234 9.16 12.65 -1.22
C ALA A 234 10.66 12.46 -0.87
N PRO A 235 11.02 12.04 0.36
CA PRO A 235 12.40 11.72 0.66
C PRO A 235 12.87 10.48 -0.12
N TRP A 236 14.15 10.44 -0.53
CA TRP A 236 14.78 9.19 -0.92
C TRP A 236 14.82 8.25 0.30
N PRO A 237 14.38 6.99 0.18
CA PRO A 237 14.32 6.12 1.34
C PRO A 237 15.69 5.78 1.90
N THR A 238 15.81 5.74 3.22
CA THR A 238 17.03 5.32 3.92
C THR A 238 17.12 3.81 4.07
N ARG A 239 15.98 3.10 3.97
CA ARG A 239 15.83 1.65 3.99
C ARG A 239 14.53 1.26 3.30
N ILE A 240 14.51 0.12 2.62
CA ILE A 240 13.30 -0.49 2.08
C ILE A 240 12.96 -1.74 2.90
N ILE A 241 11.74 -1.79 3.42
CA ILE A 241 11.17 -2.97 4.06
C ILE A 241 10.25 -3.65 3.05
N THR A 242 10.48 -4.92 2.77
CA THR A 242 9.71 -5.67 1.77
C THR A 242 8.62 -6.51 2.42
N THR A 243 7.41 -6.44 1.88
CA THR A 243 6.25 -7.27 2.23
C THR A 243 5.76 -8.05 1.01
N GLY A 244 4.80 -8.94 1.21
CA GLY A 244 4.24 -9.79 0.15
C GLY A 244 5.09 -11.03 -0.15
N GLY A 245 4.67 -11.83 -1.12
CA GLY A 245 5.30 -13.11 -1.45
C GLY A 245 6.77 -13.00 -1.89
N GLY A 246 7.15 -11.90 -2.54
CA GLY A 246 8.54 -11.67 -2.94
C GLY A 246 9.49 -11.32 -1.79
N ALA A 247 8.98 -11.08 -0.58
CA ALA A 247 9.81 -10.70 0.58
C ALA A 247 10.73 -11.84 1.06
N SER A 248 10.37 -13.10 0.84
CA SER A 248 11.17 -14.26 1.23
C SER A 248 12.40 -14.48 0.36
N ASN A 249 12.43 -13.94 -0.88
CA ASN A 249 13.54 -14.13 -1.82
C ASN A 249 14.74 -13.24 -1.41
N GLU A 250 15.73 -13.84 -0.75
CA GLU A 250 16.93 -13.14 -0.25
C GLU A 250 17.83 -12.67 -1.39
N SER A 251 17.99 -13.48 -2.42
CA SER A 251 18.76 -13.15 -3.62
C SER A 251 18.22 -11.88 -4.28
N TRP A 252 16.90 -11.80 -4.43
CA TRP A 252 16.24 -10.64 -5.00
C TRP A 252 16.36 -9.39 -4.08
N ARG A 253 16.24 -9.54 -2.76
CA ARG A 253 16.48 -8.43 -1.81
C ARG A 253 17.90 -7.88 -1.95
N THR A 254 18.91 -8.77 -2.05
CA THR A 254 20.31 -8.37 -2.25
C THR A 254 20.51 -7.60 -3.55
N MET A 255 19.92 -8.07 -4.65
CA MET A 255 19.95 -7.37 -5.95
C MET A 255 19.32 -5.97 -5.85
N ARG A 256 18.16 -5.86 -5.23
CA ARG A 256 17.46 -4.57 -5.03
C ARG A 256 18.23 -3.63 -4.11
N ALA A 257 18.90 -4.15 -3.08
CA ALA A 257 19.76 -3.35 -2.19
C ALA A 257 20.93 -2.71 -2.95
N ARG A 258 21.56 -3.48 -3.84
CA ARG A 258 22.64 -2.95 -4.72
C ARG A 258 22.14 -1.88 -5.67
N LEU A 259 20.98 -2.12 -6.31
CA LEU A 259 20.42 -1.20 -7.29
C LEU A 259 20.01 0.14 -6.65
N ASN A 260 19.46 0.10 -5.44
CA ASN A 260 18.99 1.30 -4.73
C ASN A 260 20.09 1.95 -3.86
N ASP A 261 21.24 1.31 -3.67
CA ASP A 261 22.32 1.71 -2.77
C ASP A 261 21.85 1.96 -1.32
N ILE A 262 20.87 1.16 -0.86
CA ILE A 262 20.33 1.22 0.51
C ILE A 262 19.93 -0.19 0.99
N PRO A 263 19.85 -0.41 2.31
CA PRO A 263 19.41 -1.71 2.85
C PRO A 263 17.98 -2.08 2.41
N VAL A 264 17.80 -3.34 1.98
CA VAL A 264 16.49 -3.95 1.69
C VAL A 264 16.31 -5.15 2.60
N THR A 265 15.28 -5.12 3.44
CA THR A 265 14.99 -6.14 4.44
C THR A 265 13.59 -6.71 4.27
N ALA A 266 13.36 -7.94 4.74
CA ALA A 266 12.00 -8.46 4.87
C ALA A 266 11.31 -7.88 6.11
N ALA A 267 10.00 -7.64 6.02
CA ALA A 267 9.19 -7.26 7.18
C ALA A 267 9.09 -8.43 8.17
N ALA A 268 9.21 -8.13 9.47
CA ALA A 268 8.92 -9.11 10.52
C ALA A 268 7.41 -9.39 10.65
N HIS A 269 6.59 -8.35 10.41
CA HIS A 269 5.13 -8.43 10.39
C HIS A 269 4.60 -7.65 9.19
N GLN A 270 3.57 -8.18 8.54
CA GLN A 270 2.97 -7.56 7.34
C GLN A 270 1.43 -7.62 7.34
N ASP A 271 0.83 -8.32 8.32
CA ASP A 271 -0.61 -8.50 8.37
C ASP A 271 -1.33 -7.20 8.77
N ALA A 272 -2.35 -6.83 7.98
CA ALA A 272 -3.16 -5.64 8.26
C ALA A 272 -3.82 -5.71 9.65
N ALA A 273 -4.23 -6.90 10.09
CA ALA A 273 -4.80 -7.09 11.43
C ALA A 273 -3.80 -6.74 12.54
N TYR A 274 -2.53 -7.13 12.39
CA TYR A 274 -1.47 -6.77 13.34
C TYR A 274 -1.22 -5.26 13.34
N GLY A 275 -1.17 -4.63 12.16
CA GLY A 275 -1.03 -3.17 12.05
C GLY A 275 -2.20 -2.40 12.66
N THR A 276 -3.43 -2.91 12.49
CA THR A 276 -4.63 -2.35 13.12
C THR A 276 -4.57 -2.46 14.65
N ALA A 277 -4.08 -3.59 15.18
CA ALA A 277 -3.88 -3.74 16.62
C ALA A 277 -2.81 -2.76 17.18
N LEU A 278 -1.73 -2.52 16.42
CA LEU A 278 -0.73 -1.52 16.78
C LEU A 278 -1.30 -0.10 16.77
N LEU A 279 -2.15 0.22 15.78
CA LEU A 279 -2.85 1.49 15.70
C LEU A 279 -3.77 1.70 16.91
N ALA A 280 -4.57 0.69 17.26
CA ALA A 280 -5.45 0.72 18.42
C ALA A 280 -4.68 0.94 19.73
N ARG A 281 -3.54 0.27 19.91
CA ARG A 281 -2.69 0.44 21.10
C ARG A 281 -2.16 1.88 21.26
N LYS A 282 -1.84 2.55 20.15
CA LYS A 282 -1.38 3.96 20.18
C LYS A 282 -2.50 4.95 20.48
N GLY A 283 -3.71 4.69 19.99
CA GLY A 283 -4.88 5.55 20.23
C GLY A 283 -5.45 5.44 21.65
N SER A 284 -4.99 4.43 22.42
CA SER A 284 -5.41 4.21 23.82
C SER A 284 -4.45 4.84 24.83
N THR A 285 -3.37 5.47 24.40
CA THR A 285 -2.40 6.22 25.22
C THR A 285 -2.53 7.72 25.00
#